data_8152b1d367adeb28437503ba9e3ba083
#
_entry.id   8152b1d367adeb28437503ba9e3ba083
#
_cell.length_a   1.000
_cell.length_b   1.000
_cell.length_c   1.000
_cell.angle_alpha   90.00
_cell.angle_beta   90.00
_cell.angle_gamma   90.00
#
_symmetry.space_group_name_H-M   'P 1'
#
loop_
_entity.id
_entity.type
_entity.pdbx_description
1 polymer ?
#
loop_
_entity_poly.entity_id
_entity_poly.type
_entity_poly.pdbx_seq_one_letter_code
_entity_poly.pdbx_strand_id
1 'polypeptide(L)'
;MVTQRCILAFSIVALGTALGAPAWADTEPPSPETAPAATPVAVAVRVHHAPKSVTPKHARLELGATVDHAELARRVLLVYRHQGALIEIPFERSSQGREPYVAVVPEEQLGEDFGYAIEVEDLQGRRTPVFASRTALHSVQVTPDLTDAQEAELLKKNDDRRSTVSTFGEVVSFGSTDAMVRPQGSAPGSPLTSQRFADGYYRVEGAYTYRILRTVAEFGIRAGVVRGRSVVAGETDPNRFDVGLNYGAPRLRLRAAPELHFEGEFLTSVTEVGFSVGGGGAVIIGDPYATRLTLGVEGIDVFGFRAYSRFDVVTSPRWSFAPIVEVTTMPHADKAGVRLIGEVGWNVGNGFAVQLRGGYQARTFSDGGPSAGLAAGYSF
;
A
#
# COMPACT_ATOMS: atom_id res chain seq x y z
N MET A 1 16.35 32.45 11.76
CA MET A 1 15.67 33.40 12.63
C MET A 1 14.59 34.09 11.82
N VAL A 2 13.38 33.57 11.81
CA VAL A 2 12.09 34.25 11.60
C VAL A 2 11.00 33.17 11.87
N THR A 3 10.38 33.31 13.01
CA THR A 3 9.25 32.53 13.49
C THR A 3 7.97 33.18 12.95
N GLN A 4 7.19 32.47 12.18
CA GLN A 4 5.85 32.93 11.78
C GLN A 4 4.81 32.12 12.53
N ARG A 5 4.16 32.79 13.52
CA ARG A 5 3.01 32.30 14.27
C ARG A 5 1.73 32.57 13.46
N CYS A 6 0.97 31.54 13.13
CA CYS A 6 -0.41 31.69 12.67
C CYS A 6 -1.33 31.81 13.88
N ILE A 7 -2.04 32.91 13.95
CA ILE A 7 -3.11 33.21 14.93
C ILE A 7 -4.43 32.80 14.28
N LEU A 8 -5.13 31.85 14.88
CA LEU A 8 -6.53 31.53 14.56
C LEU A 8 -7.45 32.54 15.27
N ALA A 9 -8.21 33.30 14.50
CA ALA A 9 -9.26 34.17 15.02
C ALA A 9 -10.61 33.42 15.02
N PHE A 10 -11.18 33.24 16.20
CA PHE A 10 -12.57 32.79 16.38
C PHE A 10 -13.51 34.00 16.32
N SER A 11 -14.43 34.01 15.37
CA SER A 11 -15.52 34.98 15.30
C SER A 11 -16.78 34.40 15.96
N ILE A 12 -17.21 34.99 17.09
CA ILE A 12 -18.48 34.71 17.76
C ILE A 12 -19.53 35.66 17.16
N VAL A 13 -20.57 35.08 16.55
CA VAL A 13 -21.78 35.82 16.15
C VAL A 13 -22.81 35.74 17.24
N ALA A 14 -23.13 36.89 17.84
CA ALA A 14 -24.21 37.02 18.80
C ALA A 14 -25.54 37.27 18.06
N LEU A 15 -26.52 36.41 18.29
CA LEU A 15 -27.91 36.60 17.84
C LEU A 15 -28.70 37.37 18.89
N GLY A 16 -29.15 38.57 18.50
CA GLY A 16 -30.04 39.39 19.32
C GLY A 16 -31.50 38.93 19.20
N THR A 17 -32.15 38.68 20.31
CA THR A 17 -33.57 38.40 20.42
C THR A 17 -34.36 39.70 20.56
N ALA A 18 -35.25 39.99 19.62
CA ALA A 18 -36.26 41.04 19.74
C ALA A 18 -37.58 40.41 20.22
N LEU A 19 -38.01 40.80 21.43
CA LEU A 19 -39.32 40.49 21.99
C LEU A 19 -40.35 41.49 21.47
N GLY A 20 -41.29 41.05 20.64
CA GLY A 20 -42.50 41.78 20.28
C GLY A 20 -43.72 41.15 20.99
N ALA A 21 -44.41 41.94 21.82
CA ALA A 21 -45.64 41.53 22.48
C ALA A 21 -46.84 41.62 21.50
N PRO A 22 -47.71 40.63 21.44
CA PRO A 22 -48.96 40.76 20.70
C PRO A 22 -50.09 41.38 21.56
N ALA A 23 -50.79 42.31 20.97
CA ALA A 23 -52.02 42.91 21.49
C ALA A 23 -53.16 41.89 21.50
N TRP A 24 -53.87 41.86 22.61
CA TRP A 24 -55.09 41.06 22.77
C TRP A 24 -56.26 41.80 22.10
N ALA A 25 -56.87 41.16 21.11
CA ALA A 25 -58.15 41.55 20.55
C ALA A 25 -59.20 40.52 21.04
N ASP A 26 -60.16 41.02 21.82
CA ASP A 26 -61.36 40.27 22.17
C ASP A 26 -62.19 39.95 20.96
N THR A 27 -62.34 38.66 20.68
CA THR A 27 -63.25 38.18 19.65
C THR A 27 -64.28 37.23 20.28
N GLU A 28 -65.53 37.58 20.12
CA GLU A 28 -66.71 36.88 20.53
C GLU A 28 -66.79 35.44 20.03
N PRO A 29 -67.23 34.43 20.77
CA PRO A 29 -67.28 33.05 20.37
C PRO A 29 -68.34 32.79 19.28
N PRO A 30 -68.00 32.16 18.16
CA PRO A 30 -69.03 31.75 17.18
C PRO A 30 -69.87 30.58 17.71
N SER A 31 -71.16 30.58 17.36
CA SER A 31 -72.12 29.52 17.59
C SER A 31 -71.64 28.14 17.13
N PRO A 32 -72.03 27.06 17.77
CA PRO A 32 -71.70 25.72 17.42
C PRO A 32 -72.27 25.31 16.04
N GLU A 33 -71.45 25.40 15.01
CA GLU A 33 -71.76 24.84 13.70
C GLU A 33 -71.66 23.30 13.78
N THR A 34 -72.73 22.61 13.40
CA THR A 34 -72.83 21.15 13.39
C THR A 34 -71.69 20.54 12.54
N ALA A 35 -70.71 19.95 13.21
CA ALA A 35 -69.59 19.29 12.54
C ALA A 35 -70.10 18.20 11.54
N PRO A 36 -69.66 18.23 10.28
CA PRO A 36 -69.98 17.16 9.32
C PRO A 36 -69.42 15.85 9.88
N ALA A 37 -70.20 14.78 9.76
CA ALA A 37 -69.83 13.44 10.16
C ALA A 37 -68.47 13.07 9.55
N ALA A 38 -67.45 12.79 10.43
CA ALA A 38 -66.11 12.40 10.03
C ALA A 38 -66.20 11.17 9.10
N THR A 39 -65.83 11.38 7.84
CA THR A 39 -65.67 10.27 6.88
C THR A 39 -64.65 9.30 7.46
N PRO A 40 -64.93 8.00 7.56
CA PRO A 40 -63.97 7.04 8.12
C PRO A 40 -62.67 7.14 7.34
N VAL A 41 -61.58 7.59 7.99
CA VAL A 41 -60.25 7.63 7.41
C VAL A 41 -59.85 6.17 7.12
N ALA A 42 -59.73 5.82 5.85
CA ALA A 42 -59.28 4.49 5.47
C ALA A 42 -57.89 4.27 6.07
N VAL A 43 -57.74 3.31 6.96
CA VAL A 43 -56.47 2.91 7.55
C VAL A 43 -55.63 2.31 6.44
N ALA A 44 -54.53 2.99 6.12
CA ALA A 44 -53.58 2.55 5.09
C ALA A 44 -52.21 2.18 5.76
N VAL A 45 -51.53 1.22 5.19
CA VAL A 45 -50.15 0.88 5.61
C VAL A 45 -49.27 2.10 5.43
N ARG A 46 -48.50 2.45 6.44
CA ARG A 46 -47.51 3.50 6.38
C ARG A 46 -46.13 2.92 6.66
N VAL A 47 -45.17 3.30 5.86
CA VAL A 47 -43.75 2.87 5.99
C VAL A 47 -42.93 4.11 6.32
N HIS A 48 -42.25 4.08 7.46
CA HIS A 48 -41.30 5.09 7.89
C HIS A 48 -39.90 4.54 7.62
N HIS A 49 -39.17 5.19 6.74
CA HIS A 49 -37.83 4.82 6.34
C HIS A 49 -36.93 6.05 6.35
N ALA A 50 -35.73 5.91 6.92
CA ALA A 50 -34.68 6.93 6.85
C ALA A 50 -33.81 6.68 5.62
N PRO A 51 -33.90 7.54 4.56
CA PRO A 51 -33.16 7.30 3.31
C PRO A 51 -31.65 7.31 3.54
N LYS A 52 -30.96 6.32 2.99
CA LYS A 52 -29.50 6.35 2.90
C LYS A 52 -29.09 6.93 1.55
N SER A 53 -28.27 7.99 1.59
CA SER A 53 -27.76 8.67 0.39
C SER A 53 -26.35 8.25 0.04
N VAL A 54 -25.61 7.59 0.95
CA VAL A 54 -24.21 7.16 0.75
C VAL A 54 -24.01 5.78 1.39
N THR A 55 -23.25 4.93 0.70
CA THR A 55 -22.81 3.63 1.21
C THR A 55 -21.38 3.34 0.72
N PRO A 56 -20.50 2.70 1.53
CA PRO A 56 -19.20 2.28 1.04
C PRO A 56 -19.34 1.09 0.08
N LYS A 57 -18.48 1.06 -0.95
CA LYS A 57 -18.27 -0.11 -1.81
C LYS A 57 -17.77 -1.28 -0.94
N HIS A 58 -18.08 -2.50 -1.30
CA HIS A 58 -17.69 -3.71 -0.56
C HIS A 58 -18.28 -3.82 0.86
N ALA A 59 -19.37 -3.12 1.14
CA ALA A 59 -20.14 -3.28 2.36
C ALA A 59 -21.58 -3.64 1.99
N ARG A 60 -22.18 -4.60 2.71
CA ARG A 60 -23.62 -4.87 2.53
C ARG A 60 -24.42 -3.65 2.95
N LEU A 61 -25.45 -3.30 2.19
CA LEU A 61 -26.33 -2.19 2.49
C LEU A 61 -27.55 -2.70 3.27
N GLU A 62 -27.65 -2.33 4.55
CA GLU A 62 -28.80 -2.61 5.38
C GLU A 62 -29.74 -1.40 5.38
N LEU A 63 -30.99 -1.62 5.00
CA LEU A 63 -32.06 -0.62 4.96
C LEU A 63 -33.12 -1.03 5.96
N GLY A 64 -33.36 -0.18 6.96
CA GLY A 64 -34.37 -0.40 7.98
C GLY A 64 -35.64 0.39 7.71
N ALA A 65 -36.76 -0.14 8.16
CA ALA A 65 -38.07 0.51 8.07
C ALA A 65 -38.94 0.16 9.27
N THR A 66 -39.83 1.11 9.67
CA THR A 66 -40.94 0.86 10.60
C THR A 66 -42.22 0.84 9.78
N VAL A 67 -43.07 -0.12 10.03
CA VAL A 67 -44.32 -0.32 9.28
C VAL A 67 -45.50 -0.23 10.24
N ASP A 68 -46.31 0.82 10.07
CA ASP A 68 -47.58 0.96 10.80
C ASP A 68 -48.66 0.19 10.06
N HIS A 69 -49.54 -0.47 10.82
CA HIS A 69 -50.57 -1.35 10.28
C HIS A 69 -50.04 -2.49 9.38
N ALA A 70 -48.95 -3.11 9.86
CA ALA A 70 -48.29 -4.21 9.15
C ALA A 70 -49.21 -5.41 8.86
N GLU A 71 -50.30 -5.55 9.64
CA GLU A 71 -51.37 -6.56 9.45
C GLU A 71 -52.16 -6.40 8.15
N LEU A 72 -52.13 -5.20 7.55
CA LEU A 72 -52.76 -4.91 6.25
C LEU A 72 -51.85 -5.14 5.07
N ALA A 73 -50.57 -5.35 5.31
CA ALA A 73 -49.54 -5.63 4.29
C ALA A 73 -49.33 -7.14 4.20
N ARG A 74 -49.32 -7.69 2.99
CA ARG A 74 -48.84 -9.04 2.72
C ARG A 74 -47.29 -9.09 2.86
N ARG A 75 -46.61 -8.08 2.30
CA ARG A 75 -45.15 -7.92 2.39
C ARG A 75 -44.74 -6.50 2.04
N VAL A 76 -43.59 -6.09 2.59
CA VAL A 76 -42.88 -4.87 2.20
C VAL A 76 -41.65 -5.29 1.37
N LEU A 77 -41.48 -4.68 0.21
CA LEU A 77 -40.46 -5.03 -0.77
C LEU A 77 -39.47 -3.87 -0.93
N LEU A 78 -38.20 -4.18 -0.91
CA LEU A 78 -37.16 -3.33 -1.45
C LEU A 78 -36.99 -3.67 -2.93
N VAL A 79 -37.07 -2.66 -3.78
CA VAL A 79 -36.87 -2.77 -5.24
C VAL A 79 -35.64 -1.98 -5.62
N TYR A 80 -34.67 -2.57 -6.26
CA TYR A 80 -33.46 -1.89 -6.70
C TYR A 80 -33.02 -2.38 -8.08
N ARG A 81 -32.10 -1.65 -8.72
CA ARG A 81 -31.58 -2.00 -10.04
C ARG A 81 -30.18 -2.58 -9.92
N HIS A 82 -29.98 -3.77 -10.52
CA HIS A 82 -28.67 -4.38 -10.65
C HIS A 82 -28.50 -4.91 -12.09
N GLN A 83 -27.40 -4.50 -12.75
CA GLN A 83 -27.12 -4.88 -14.15
C GLN A 83 -28.28 -4.65 -15.13
N GLY A 84 -29.03 -3.56 -14.93
CA GLY A 84 -30.18 -3.20 -15.76
C GLY A 84 -31.48 -3.87 -15.38
N ALA A 85 -31.48 -4.94 -14.59
CA ALA A 85 -32.68 -5.64 -14.11
C ALA A 85 -33.16 -5.05 -12.75
N LEU A 86 -34.49 -5.05 -12.54
CA LEU A 86 -35.07 -4.75 -11.23
C LEU A 86 -35.10 -6.02 -10.38
N ILE A 87 -34.52 -5.95 -9.21
CA ILE A 87 -34.49 -7.03 -8.20
C ILE A 87 -35.40 -6.62 -7.05
N GLU A 88 -36.14 -7.58 -6.52
CA GLU A 88 -37.02 -7.42 -5.38
C GLU A 88 -36.59 -8.32 -4.24
N ILE A 89 -36.40 -7.72 -3.04
CA ILE A 89 -36.15 -8.49 -1.83
C ILE A 89 -37.14 -8.07 -0.74
N PRO A 90 -37.70 -9.00 0.05
CA PRO A 90 -38.60 -8.67 1.12
C PRO A 90 -37.84 -8.02 2.29
N PHE A 91 -38.52 -7.09 2.99
CA PHE A 91 -38.11 -6.71 4.32
C PHE A 91 -38.44 -7.82 5.31
N GLU A 92 -37.48 -8.26 6.07
CA GLU A 92 -37.64 -9.27 7.11
C GLU A 92 -37.75 -8.63 8.50
N ARG A 93 -38.53 -9.25 9.41
CA ARG A 93 -38.56 -8.79 10.80
C ARG A 93 -37.23 -9.03 11.48
N SER A 94 -36.67 -7.98 12.03
CA SER A 94 -35.45 -8.04 12.84
C SER A 94 -35.80 -8.02 14.32
N SER A 95 -35.22 -8.94 15.07
CA SER A 95 -35.23 -8.92 16.54
C SER A 95 -34.14 -8.05 17.14
N GLN A 96 -33.22 -7.56 16.30
CA GLN A 96 -32.06 -6.77 16.69
C GLN A 96 -32.14 -5.38 16.04
N GLY A 97 -31.99 -4.32 16.83
CA GLY A 97 -31.92 -2.95 16.32
C GLY A 97 -33.17 -2.10 16.65
N ARG A 98 -33.11 -0.83 16.20
CA ARG A 98 -34.20 0.16 16.41
C ARG A 98 -35.33 0.01 15.40
N GLU A 99 -35.07 -0.64 14.27
CA GLU A 99 -36.02 -0.79 13.16
C GLU A 99 -36.48 -2.24 13.06
N PRO A 100 -37.79 -2.50 13.18
CA PRO A 100 -38.31 -3.85 13.25
C PRO A 100 -38.33 -4.59 11.91
N TYR A 101 -38.07 -3.91 10.78
CA TYR A 101 -38.00 -4.48 9.46
C TYR A 101 -36.68 -4.08 8.79
N VAL A 102 -35.97 -5.04 8.24
CA VAL A 102 -34.66 -4.83 7.60
C VAL A 102 -34.62 -5.57 6.26
N ALA A 103 -34.13 -4.89 5.23
CA ALA A 103 -33.75 -5.48 3.96
C ALA A 103 -32.24 -5.32 3.77
N VAL A 104 -31.57 -6.38 3.28
CA VAL A 104 -30.12 -6.40 3.10
C VAL A 104 -29.80 -6.61 1.63
N VAL A 105 -29.08 -5.65 1.04
CA VAL A 105 -28.52 -5.77 -0.31
C VAL A 105 -27.09 -6.28 -0.17
N PRO A 106 -26.75 -7.42 -0.81
CA PRO A 106 -25.41 -7.98 -0.81
C PRO A 106 -24.40 -7.02 -1.48
N GLU A 107 -23.14 -7.06 -1.03
CA GLU A 107 -22.08 -6.19 -1.55
C GLU A 107 -21.84 -6.33 -3.05
N GLU A 108 -21.98 -7.55 -3.59
CA GLU A 108 -21.77 -7.84 -5.02
C GLU A 108 -22.83 -7.20 -5.91
N GLN A 109 -23.96 -6.75 -5.34
CA GLN A 109 -25.07 -6.13 -6.04
C GLN A 109 -25.07 -4.60 -5.95
N LEU A 110 -24.14 -4.01 -5.17
CA LEU A 110 -23.93 -2.58 -5.09
C LEU A 110 -23.03 -2.11 -6.24
N GLY A 111 -23.65 -1.64 -7.34
CA GLY A 111 -22.94 -0.99 -8.45
C GLY A 111 -22.73 0.50 -8.20
N GLU A 112 -21.94 1.16 -9.07
CA GLU A 112 -21.67 2.61 -8.97
C GLU A 112 -22.95 3.47 -9.02
N ASP A 113 -23.94 3.06 -9.80
CA ASP A 113 -25.25 3.72 -9.95
C ASP A 113 -26.33 2.94 -9.18
N PHE A 114 -26.15 2.77 -7.88
CA PHE A 114 -27.16 2.08 -7.09
C PHE A 114 -28.34 2.99 -6.76
N GLY A 115 -29.55 2.47 -6.91
CA GLY A 115 -30.77 3.16 -6.53
C GLY A 115 -31.86 2.19 -6.12
N TYR A 116 -32.73 2.61 -5.18
CA TYR A 116 -33.78 1.76 -4.66
C TYR A 116 -35.11 2.48 -4.46
N ALA A 117 -36.16 1.69 -4.32
CA ALA A 117 -37.52 2.10 -3.93
C ALA A 117 -38.09 1.11 -2.92
N ILE A 118 -39.12 1.50 -2.17
CA ILE A 118 -39.83 0.63 -1.24
C ILE A 118 -41.30 0.56 -1.69
N GLU A 119 -41.80 -0.66 -1.83
CA GLU A 119 -43.19 -0.93 -2.20
C GLU A 119 -43.87 -1.76 -1.11
N VAL A 120 -45.15 -1.54 -0.93
CA VAL A 120 -46.01 -2.38 -0.11
C VAL A 120 -46.93 -3.18 -1.02
N GLU A 121 -47.01 -4.49 -0.82
CA GLU A 121 -47.98 -5.36 -1.40
C GLU A 121 -49.10 -5.62 -0.40
N ASP A 122 -50.34 -5.23 -0.73
CA ASP A 122 -51.50 -5.43 0.13
C ASP A 122 -51.98 -6.90 0.11
N LEU A 123 -52.98 -7.21 0.94
CA LEU A 123 -53.55 -8.57 1.01
C LEU A 123 -54.24 -9.03 -0.29
N GLN A 124 -54.57 -8.10 -1.20
CA GLN A 124 -55.15 -8.35 -2.50
C GLN A 124 -54.07 -8.49 -3.60
N GLY A 125 -52.76 -8.33 -3.22
CA GLY A 125 -51.64 -8.42 -4.17
C GLY A 125 -51.38 -7.15 -4.97
N ARG A 126 -52.06 -6.03 -4.65
CA ARG A 126 -51.80 -4.73 -5.28
C ARG A 126 -50.55 -4.11 -4.66
N ARG A 127 -49.70 -3.54 -5.52
CA ARG A 127 -48.43 -2.91 -5.11
C ARG A 127 -48.55 -1.41 -5.15
N THR A 128 -48.11 -0.78 -4.10
CA THR A 128 -48.12 0.68 -3.94
C THR A 128 -46.72 1.14 -3.55
N PRO A 129 -46.09 2.05 -4.31
CA PRO A 129 -44.83 2.63 -3.91
C PRO A 129 -45.02 3.56 -2.70
N VAL A 130 -44.24 3.38 -1.65
CA VAL A 130 -44.28 4.16 -0.41
C VAL A 130 -43.04 5.02 -0.24
N PHE A 131 -41.95 4.67 -0.91
CA PHE A 131 -40.72 5.47 -1.00
C PHE A 131 -40.08 5.29 -2.38
N ALA A 132 -39.88 6.40 -3.08
CA ALA A 132 -39.44 6.42 -4.48
C ALA A 132 -40.36 5.60 -5.39
N SER A 133 -39.94 5.22 -6.61
CA SER A 133 -40.68 4.36 -7.51
C SER A 133 -39.78 3.57 -8.43
N ARG A 134 -40.30 2.54 -9.12
CA ARG A 134 -39.50 1.74 -10.09
C ARG A 134 -38.93 2.56 -11.24
N THR A 135 -39.57 3.67 -11.59
CA THR A 135 -39.15 4.57 -12.67
C THR A 135 -38.26 5.70 -12.16
N ALA A 136 -38.33 6.03 -10.85
CA ALA A 136 -37.56 7.10 -10.20
C ALA A 136 -37.02 6.57 -8.86
N LEU A 137 -35.98 5.75 -8.93
CA LEU A 137 -35.31 5.19 -7.77
C LEU A 137 -34.59 6.29 -6.99
N HIS A 138 -34.55 6.15 -5.66
CA HIS A 138 -33.71 6.99 -4.81
C HIS A 138 -32.26 6.59 -5.00
N SER A 139 -31.44 7.52 -5.50
CA SER A 139 -30.03 7.29 -5.76
C SER A 139 -29.21 7.23 -4.48
N VAL A 140 -28.35 6.24 -4.36
CA VAL A 140 -27.37 6.09 -3.30
C VAL A 140 -25.98 6.17 -3.90
N GLN A 141 -25.19 7.13 -3.45
CA GLN A 141 -23.80 7.27 -3.86
C GLN A 141 -22.97 6.15 -3.23
N VAL A 142 -22.42 5.28 -4.07
CA VAL A 142 -21.47 4.26 -3.62
C VAL A 142 -20.08 4.86 -3.62
N THR A 143 -19.52 5.06 -2.42
CA THR A 143 -18.17 5.61 -2.27
C THR A 143 -17.15 4.49 -2.28
N PRO A 144 -15.96 4.69 -2.90
CA PRO A 144 -14.84 3.77 -2.73
C PRO A 144 -14.57 3.55 -1.24
N ASP A 145 -14.19 2.34 -0.85
CA ASP A 145 -13.71 2.13 0.50
C ASP A 145 -12.36 2.84 0.71
N LEU A 146 -11.93 2.95 1.97
CA LEU A 146 -10.66 3.62 2.28
C LEU A 146 -9.46 2.95 1.60
N THR A 147 -9.52 1.64 1.41
CA THR A 147 -8.46 0.86 0.76
C THR A 147 -8.40 1.15 -0.73
N ASP A 148 -9.54 1.18 -1.43
CA ASP A 148 -9.62 1.52 -2.85
C ASP A 148 -9.21 2.97 -3.11
N ALA A 149 -9.61 3.91 -2.23
CA ALA A 149 -9.22 5.31 -2.33
C ALA A 149 -7.69 5.49 -2.15
N GLN A 150 -7.09 4.80 -1.18
CA GLN A 150 -5.65 4.82 -0.96
C GLN A 150 -4.89 4.16 -2.13
N GLU A 151 -5.39 3.04 -2.66
CA GLU A 151 -4.82 2.39 -3.84
C GLU A 151 -4.81 3.32 -5.05
N ALA A 152 -5.93 4.00 -5.32
CA ALA A 152 -6.05 4.95 -6.42
C ALA A 152 -5.09 6.14 -6.26
N GLU A 153 -4.94 6.68 -5.05
CA GLU A 153 -3.98 7.76 -4.76
C GLU A 153 -2.54 7.30 -4.99
N LEU A 154 -2.16 6.11 -4.49
CA LEU A 154 -0.82 5.56 -4.67
C LEU A 154 -0.53 5.22 -6.13
N LEU A 155 -1.53 4.73 -6.87
CA LEU A 155 -1.40 4.46 -8.29
C LEU A 155 -1.15 5.73 -9.08
N LYS A 156 -1.89 6.80 -8.79
CA LYS A 156 -1.68 8.12 -9.38
C LYS A 156 -0.28 8.68 -9.08
N LYS A 157 0.25 8.51 -7.86
CA LYS A 157 1.64 8.87 -7.52
C LYS A 157 2.68 8.13 -8.36
N ASN A 158 2.32 6.97 -8.90
CA ASN A 158 3.17 6.14 -9.76
C ASN A 158 2.82 6.29 -11.26
N ASP A 159 2.18 7.39 -11.68
CA ASP A 159 1.76 7.66 -13.05
C ASP A 159 0.89 6.52 -13.64
N ASP A 160 0.00 5.94 -12.83
CA ASP A 160 -0.88 4.81 -13.15
C ASP A 160 -0.14 3.51 -13.56
N ARG A 161 1.13 3.37 -13.17
CA ARG A 161 1.98 2.23 -13.53
C ARG A 161 2.16 1.27 -12.36
N ARG A 162 1.91 -0.01 -12.63
CA ARG A 162 2.04 -1.07 -11.62
C ARG A 162 3.31 -1.90 -11.75
N SER A 163 3.84 -2.01 -12.94
CA SER A 163 4.98 -2.88 -13.24
C SER A 163 6.27 -2.08 -13.42
N THR A 164 7.38 -2.63 -12.93
CA THR A 164 8.71 -2.08 -13.17
C THR A 164 9.68 -3.20 -13.49
N VAL A 165 10.41 -3.06 -14.58
CA VAL A 165 11.59 -3.87 -14.90
C VAL A 165 12.82 -3.00 -14.68
N SER A 166 13.85 -3.54 -14.05
CA SER A 166 15.10 -2.81 -13.84
C SER A 166 16.32 -3.71 -14.02
N THR A 167 17.44 -3.06 -14.34
CA THR A 167 18.76 -3.68 -14.36
C THR A 167 19.70 -2.87 -13.50
N PHE A 168 20.67 -3.54 -12.90
CA PHE A 168 21.66 -2.92 -12.03
C PHE A 168 23.02 -3.59 -12.22
N GLY A 169 24.08 -2.81 -12.26
CA GLY A 169 25.44 -3.29 -12.26
C GLY A 169 26.31 -2.45 -11.35
N GLU A 170 27.20 -3.08 -10.58
CA GLU A 170 28.21 -2.38 -9.76
C GLU A 170 29.52 -3.13 -9.73
N VAL A 171 30.61 -2.38 -9.57
CA VAL A 171 31.96 -2.87 -9.25
C VAL A 171 32.39 -2.27 -7.94
N VAL A 172 32.92 -3.10 -7.03
CA VAL A 172 33.30 -2.74 -5.68
C VAL A 172 34.72 -3.21 -5.42
N SER A 173 35.60 -2.30 -4.98
CA SER A 173 36.97 -2.63 -4.57
C SER A 173 37.18 -2.24 -3.11
N PHE A 174 37.65 -3.13 -2.29
CA PHE A 174 38.14 -2.86 -0.92
C PHE A 174 39.65 -2.67 -0.87
N GLY A 175 40.29 -2.53 -2.04
CA GLY A 175 41.73 -2.45 -2.15
C GLY A 175 42.40 -3.81 -2.34
N SER A 176 43.44 -4.08 -1.58
CA SER A 176 44.16 -5.36 -1.64
C SER A 176 44.66 -5.77 -0.26
N THR A 177 44.76 -7.09 -0.06
CA THR A 177 45.19 -7.70 1.20
C THR A 177 46.34 -8.67 0.93
N ASP A 178 47.37 -8.64 1.79
CA ASP A 178 48.46 -9.62 1.72
C ASP A 178 48.04 -10.90 2.45
N ALA A 179 48.26 -12.03 1.82
CA ALA A 179 47.99 -13.37 2.36
C ALA A 179 49.22 -14.27 2.24
N MET A 180 49.36 -15.18 3.21
CA MET A 180 50.37 -16.23 3.19
C MET A 180 49.79 -17.43 2.42
N VAL A 181 50.25 -17.63 1.22
CA VAL A 181 49.74 -18.67 0.32
C VAL A 181 50.81 -19.65 -0.07
N ARG A 182 50.39 -20.87 -0.43
CA ARG A 182 51.23 -21.84 -1.07
C ARG A 182 51.33 -21.52 -2.55
N PRO A 183 52.54 -21.37 -3.14
CA PRO A 183 52.68 -21.14 -4.55
C PRO A 183 52.04 -22.24 -5.36
N GLN A 184 51.36 -21.89 -6.45
CA GLN A 184 50.67 -22.83 -7.32
C GLN A 184 51.65 -23.87 -7.91
N GLY A 185 51.29 -25.15 -7.85
CA GLY A 185 52.16 -26.24 -8.29
C GLY A 185 53.20 -26.70 -7.27
N SER A 186 53.28 -26.11 -6.08
CA SER A 186 54.20 -26.54 -5.01
C SER A 186 53.74 -27.83 -4.35
N ALA A 187 54.70 -28.63 -3.88
CA ALA A 187 54.42 -29.86 -3.13
C ALA A 187 53.72 -29.55 -1.79
N PRO A 188 52.90 -30.49 -1.28
CA PRO A 188 52.34 -30.37 0.08
C PRO A 188 53.46 -30.17 1.10
N GLY A 189 53.37 -29.11 1.98
CA GLY A 189 54.39 -28.78 2.96
C GLY A 189 55.44 -27.77 2.53
N SER A 190 55.38 -27.29 1.28
CA SER A 190 56.23 -26.19 0.82
C SER A 190 56.00 -24.92 1.67
N PRO A 191 57.05 -24.08 1.89
CA PRO A 191 56.90 -22.85 2.66
C PRO A 191 55.89 -21.90 2.00
N LEU A 192 55.13 -21.22 2.85
CA LEU A 192 54.17 -20.19 2.43
C LEU A 192 54.94 -18.93 2.01
N THR A 193 54.41 -18.25 1.02
CA THR A 193 54.93 -16.96 0.54
C THR A 193 53.87 -15.87 0.69
N SER A 194 54.24 -14.65 1.05
CA SER A 194 53.34 -13.52 1.07
C SER A 194 53.05 -13.08 -0.36
N GLN A 195 51.79 -13.00 -0.67
CA GLN A 195 51.30 -12.54 -1.98
C GLN A 195 50.15 -11.57 -1.78
N ARG A 196 50.10 -10.52 -2.58
CA ARG A 196 49.07 -9.49 -2.55
C ARG A 196 47.91 -9.86 -3.47
N PHE A 197 46.65 -9.83 -2.93
CA PHE A 197 45.43 -10.14 -3.63
C PHE A 197 44.49 -8.94 -3.63
N ALA A 198 43.81 -8.71 -4.75
CA ALA A 198 42.73 -7.75 -4.81
C ALA A 198 41.51 -8.27 -4.00
N ASP A 199 40.90 -7.37 -3.22
CA ASP A 199 39.66 -7.65 -2.49
C ASP A 199 38.52 -6.83 -3.12
N GLY A 200 37.50 -7.52 -3.61
CA GLY A 200 36.38 -6.85 -4.24
C GLY A 200 35.46 -7.80 -5.03
N TYR A 201 34.43 -7.25 -5.62
CA TYR A 201 33.47 -8.00 -6.43
C TYR A 201 32.80 -7.12 -7.47
N TYR A 202 32.17 -7.74 -8.44
CA TYR A 202 31.17 -7.11 -9.29
C TYR A 202 29.84 -7.85 -9.18
N ARG A 203 28.74 -7.12 -9.42
CA ARG A 203 27.39 -7.63 -9.45
C ARG A 203 26.64 -7.10 -10.66
N VAL A 204 25.89 -7.99 -11.32
CA VAL A 204 24.93 -7.64 -12.36
C VAL A 204 23.60 -8.31 -12.02
N GLU A 205 22.53 -7.54 -12.05
CA GLU A 205 21.20 -7.96 -11.58
C GLU A 205 20.11 -7.43 -12.52
N GLY A 206 19.07 -8.24 -12.73
CA GLY A 206 17.79 -7.84 -13.31
C GLY A 206 16.70 -8.04 -12.28
N ALA A 207 15.70 -7.18 -12.28
CA ALA A 207 14.56 -7.29 -11.36
C ALA A 207 13.24 -6.93 -12.05
N TYR A 208 12.18 -7.55 -11.57
CA TYR A 208 10.80 -7.21 -11.87
C TYR A 208 10.05 -6.94 -10.58
N THR A 209 9.22 -5.90 -10.56
CA THR A 209 8.38 -5.55 -9.41
C THR A 209 6.97 -5.24 -9.89
N TYR A 210 5.97 -5.79 -9.19
CA TYR A 210 4.56 -5.49 -9.39
C TYR A 210 3.97 -4.86 -8.13
N ARG A 211 3.31 -3.71 -8.29
CA ARG A 211 2.70 -2.93 -7.21
C ARG A 211 1.24 -3.32 -7.05
N ILE A 212 0.91 -3.98 -5.94
CA ILE A 212 -0.46 -4.33 -5.55
C ILE A 212 -1.11 -3.15 -4.85
N LEU A 213 -0.33 -2.35 -4.07
CA LEU A 213 -0.70 -1.09 -3.41
C LEU A 213 -1.71 -1.23 -2.27
N ARG A 214 -1.93 -2.44 -1.75
CA ARG A 214 -2.78 -2.77 -0.60
C ARG A 214 -1.94 -3.15 0.62
N THR A 215 -2.45 -4.00 1.51
CA THR A 215 -1.66 -4.58 2.62
C THR A 215 -0.40 -5.27 2.11
N VAL A 216 -0.53 -6.05 1.02
CA VAL A 216 0.60 -6.42 0.19
C VAL A 216 0.88 -5.24 -0.74
N ALA A 217 1.95 -4.49 -0.47
CA ALA A 217 2.28 -3.31 -1.23
C ALA A 217 2.91 -3.67 -2.58
N GLU A 218 3.90 -4.58 -2.57
CA GLU A 218 4.62 -5.00 -3.77
C GLU A 218 5.02 -6.47 -3.68
N PHE A 219 5.04 -7.10 -4.84
CA PHE A 219 5.72 -8.37 -5.07
C PHE A 219 6.82 -8.14 -6.11
N GLY A 220 7.98 -8.76 -5.91
CA GLY A 220 9.09 -8.65 -6.85
C GLY A 220 9.89 -9.93 -6.95
N ILE A 221 10.69 -10.01 -8.00
CA ILE A 221 11.72 -11.03 -8.16
C ILE A 221 12.96 -10.34 -8.73
N ARG A 222 14.13 -10.70 -8.21
CA ARG A 222 15.41 -10.32 -8.81
C ARG A 222 16.25 -11.56 -9.07
N ALA A 223 17.10 -11.47 -10.08
CA ALA A 223 18.05 -12.51 -10.41
C ALA A 223 19.35 -11.85 -10.85
N GLY A 224 20.48 -12.46 -10.53
CA GLY A 224 21.76 -11.85 -10.84
C GLY A 224 22.94 -12.79 -10.72
N VAL A 225 24.07 -12.20 -11.08
CA VAL A 225 25.39 -12.83 -11.01
C VAL A 225 26.29 -11.95 -10.16
N VAL A 226 26.98 -12.54 -9.21
CA VAL A 226 28.04 -11.90 -8.45
C VAL A 226 29.32 -12.72 -8.60
N ARG A 227 30.44 -12.04 -8.76
CA ARG A 227 31.75 -12.65 -8.77
C ARG A 227 32.71 -11.75 -8.03
N GLY A 228 33.56 -12.34 -7.21
CA GLY A 228 34.51 -11.58 -6.41
C GLY A 228 35.68 -12.41 -5.94
N ARG A 229 36.58 -11.73 -5.26
CA ARG A 229 37.73 -12.33 -4.59
C ARG A 229 37.94 -11.68 -3.26
N SER A 230 38.18 -12.47 -2.22
CA SER A 230 38.57 -11.98 -0.90
C SER A 230 39.44 -13.01 -0.21
N VAL A 231 40.41 -12.53 0.53
CA VAL A 231 41.29 -13.41 1.34
C VAL A 231 40.51 -13.93 2.54
N VAL A 232 40.52 -15.24 2.75
CA VAL A 232 39.91 -15.93 3.89
C VAL A 232 41.02 -16.35 4.86
N ALA A 233 40.86 -16.05 6.16
CA ALA A 233 41.85 -16.36 7.17
C ALA A 233 42.07 -17.88 7.29
N GLY A 234 43.34 -18.28 7.31
CA GLY A 234 43.73 -19.68 7.42
C GLY A 234 43.67 -20.48 6.12
N GLU A 235 43.11 -19.91 5.04
CA GLU A 235 43.17 -20.53 3.70
C GLU A 235 44.53 -20.21 3.05
N THR A 236 45.18 -21.23 2.52
CA THR A 236 46.50 -21.12 1.89
C THR A 236 46.47 -21.39 0.39
N ASP A 237 45.37 -21.87 -0.14
CA ASP A 237 45.13 -22.04 -1.56
C ASP A 237 44.53 -20.78 -2.19
N PRO A 238 45.26 -20.05 -3.02
CA PRO A 238 44.76 -18.82 -3.63
C PRO A 238 43.56 -19.00 -4.56
N ASN A 239 43.31 -20.23 -5.07
CA ASN A 239 42.14 -20.52 -5.89
C ASN A 239 40.84 -20.50 -5.10
N ARG A 240 40.91 -20.65 -3.76
CA ARG A 240 39.75 -20.59 -2.86
C ARG A 240 39.37 -19.18 -2.43
N PHE A 241 40.11 -18.17 -2.87
CA PHE A 241 39.76 -16.76 -2.64
C PHE A 241 38.70 -16.25 -3.63
N ASP A 242 38.50 -16.95 -4.76
CA ASP A 242 37.49 -16.61 -5.73
C ASP A 242 36.14 -17.12 -5.25
N VAL A 243 35.14 -16.22 -5.20
CA VAL A 243 33.78 -16.50 -4.78
C VAL A 243 32.79 -15.98 -5.83
N GLY A 244 31.72 -16.74 -5.99
CA GLY A 244 30.70 -16.33 -6.93
C GLY A 244 29.41 -17.08 -6.76
N LEU A 245 28.34 -16.45 -7.15
CA LEU A 245 27.01 -17.06 -7.15
C LEU A 245 26.15 -16.52 -8.30
N ASN A 246 25.27 -17.40 -8.79
CA ASN A 246 24.13 -17.02 -9.59
C ASN A 246 22.92 -17.18 -8.69
N TYR A 247 22.10 -16.16 -8.55
CA TYR A 247 21.01 -16.17 -7.59
C TYR A 247 19.68 -15.71 -8.18
N GLY A 248 18.60 -16.17 -7.53
CA GLY A 248 17.25 -15.67 -7.70
C GLY A 248 16.67 -15.35 -6.33
N ALA A 249 15.88 -14.29 -6.25
CA ALA A 249 15.35 -13.81 -5.00
C ALA A 249 13.93 -13.23 -5.17
N PRO A 250 12.87 -14.00 -4.86
CA PRO A 250 11.54 -13.47 -4.68
C PRO A 250 11.51 -12.54 -3.46
N ARG A 251 10.76 -11.45 -3.59
CA ARG A 251 10.64 -10.39 -2.60
C ARG A 251 9.18 -10.00 -2.39
N LEU A 252 8.80 -9.74 -1.14
CA LEU A 252 7.48 -9.28 -0.76
C LEU A 252 7.60 -8.06 0.14
N ARG A 253 6.81 -7.02 -0.16
CA ARG A 253 6.68 -5.84 0.70
C ARG A 253 5.28 -5.76 1.26
N LEU A 254 5.18 -5.63 2.57
CA LEU A 254 3.94 -5.47 3.34
C LEU A 254 3.83 -4.05 3.86
N ARG A 255 2.66 -3.45 3.75
CA ARG A 255 2.33 -2.16 4.35
C ARG A 255 1.67 -2.37 5.70
N ALA A 256 2.35 -1.98 6.79
CA ALA A 256 1.81 -2.00 8.15
C ALA A 256 1.08 -0.69 8.50
N ALA A 257 1.56 0.43 7.97
CA ALA A 257 0.95 1.76 8.07
C ALA A 257 1.27 2.57 6.79
N PRO A 258 0.65 3.73 6.55
CA PRO A 258 0.94 4.56 5.37
C PRO A 258 2.42 4.85 5.17
N GLU A 259 3.16 5.06 6.26
CA GLU A 259 4.58 5.42 6.26
C GLU A 259 5.48 4.30 6.81
N LEU A 260 4.95 3.07 7.02
CA LEU A 260 5.71 1.96 7.57
C LEU A 260 5.50 0.69 6.74
N HIS A 261 6.59 0.19 6.15
CA HIS A 261 6.57 -1.02 5.36
C HIS A 261 7.65 -1.98 5.83
N PHE A 262 7.37 -3.26 5.71
CA PHE A 262 8.32 -4.36 5.93
C PHE A 262 8.56 -5.07 4.60
N GLU A 263 9.82 -5.34 4.31
CA GLU A 263 10.20 -6.11 3.12
C GLU A 263 10.92 -7.37 3.57
N GLY A 264 10.55 -8.49 2.95
CA GLY A 264 11.21 -9.78 3.13
C GLY A 264 11.65 -10.35 1.79
N GLU A 265 12.79 -11.02 1.78
CA GLU A 265 13.37 -11.63 0.60
C GLU A 265 13.95 -12.99 0.94
N PHE A 266 13.76 -13.95 0.04
CA PHE A 266 14.35 -15.27 0.12
C PHE A 266 15.34 -15.44 -1.05
N LEU A 267 16.62 -15.66 -0.74
CA LEU A 267 17.65 -15.87 -1.74
C LEU A 267 17.91 -17.36 -1.95
N THR A 268 17.98 -17.74 -3.22
CA THR A 268 18.46 -19.05 -3.64
C THR A 268 19.61 -18.88 -4.61
N SER A 269 20.66 -19.65 -4.48
CA SER A 269 21.80 -19.55 -5.39
C SER A 269 22.35 -20.91 -5.76
N VAL A 270 22.92 -20.94 -6.97
CA VAL A 270 23.72 -22.07 -7.44
C VAL A 270 25.15 -21.56 -7.64
N THR A 271 26.08 -22.23 -6.99
CA THR A 271 27.51 -21.94 -7.05
C THR A 271 28.26 -23.17 -7.57
N GLU A 272 29.55 -23.02 -7.84
CA GLU A 272 30.43 -24.13 -8.20
C GLU A 272 30.57 -25.17 -7.07
N VAL A 273 30.32 -24.75 -5.82
CA VAL A 273 30.35 -25.64 -4.64
C VAL A 273 28.97 -26.22 -4.26
N GLY A 274 27.93 -25.87 -5.02
CA GLY A 274 26.59 -26.41 -4.84
C GLY A 274 25.48 -25.37 -4.64
N PHE A 275 24.36 -25.81 -4.09
CA PHE A 275 23.20 -24.97 -3.80
C PHE A 275 23.36 -24.29 -2.45
N SER A 276 23.02 -22.98 -2.38
CA SER A 276 23.02 -22.22 -1.15
C SER A 276 21.73 -21.40 -1.03
N VAL A 277 21.31 -21.14 0.20
CA VAL A 277 20.15 -20.34 0.53
C VAL A 277 20.55 -19.17 1.42
N GLY A 278 19.79 -18.10 1.32
CA GLY A 278 19.97 -16.91 2.14
C GLY A 278 18.65 -16.16 2.26
N GLY A 279 18.74 -14.97 2.79
CA GLY A 279 17.58 -14.12 2.92
C GLY A 279 17.94 -12.68 3.22
N GLY A 280 16.94 -11.85 3.16
CA GLY A 280 17.04 -10.45 3.50
C GLY A 280 15.76 -9.91 4.08
N GLY A 281 15.85 -8.77 4.72
CA GLY A 281 14.70 -8.04 5.20
C GLY A 281 15.01 -6.57 5.35
N ALA A 282 13.99 -5.74 5.25
CA ALA A 282 14.13 -4.31 5.47
C ALA A 282 12.90 -3.71 6.14
N VAL A 283 13.13 -2.65 6.88
CA VAL A 283 12.11 -1.73 7.39
C VAL A 283 12.23 -0.44 6.59
N ILE A 284 11.11 0.02 6.05
CA ILE A 284 11.01 1.25 5.26
C ILE A 284 10.10 2.21 6.01
N ILE A 285 10.62 3.40 6.32
CA ILE A 285 9.95 4.46 7.08
C ILE A 285 9.84 5.69 6.18
N GLY A 286 8.64 6.21 6.00
CA GLY A 286 8.32 7.31 5.10
C GLY A 286 7.54 6.86 3.87
N ASP A 287 7.40 7.75 2.88
CA ASP A 287 6.69 7.42 1.64
C ASP A 287 7.53 6.47 0.78
N PRO A 288 7.08 5.22 0.53
CA PRO A 288 7.86 4.23 -0.21
C PRO A 288 8.17 4.64 -1.67
N TYR A 289 7.47 5.63 -2.20
CA TYR A 289 7.64 6.13 -3.57
C TYR A 289 8.25 7.54 -3.64
N ALA A 290 8.63 8.10 -2.47
CA ALA A 290 9.24 9.41 -2.37
C ALA A 290 10.39 9.41 -1.34
N THR A 291 10.37 10.32 -0.38
CA THR A 291 11.41 10.41 0.66
C THR A 291 11.18 9.36 1.73
N ARG A 292 12.20 8.52 1.96
CA ARG A 292 12.12 7.41 2.92
C ARG A 292 13.47 7.03 3.48
N LEU A 293 13.45 6.44 4.67
CA LEU A 293 14.57 5.73 5.28
C LEU A 293 14.35 4.22 5.14
N THR A 294 15.34 3.51 4.63
CA THR A 294 15.35 2.04 4.56
C THR A 294 16.49 1.51 5.44
N LEU A 295 16.16 0.65 6.38
CA LEU A 295 17.12 -0.10 7.19
C LEU A 295 17.00 -1.57 6.78
N GLY A 296 18.07 -2.16 6.26
CA GLY A 296 18.00 -3.50 5.70
C GLY A 296 19.19 -4.36 6.05
N VAL A 297 18.94 -5.67 5.97
CA VAL A 297 19.94 -6.72 6.12
C VAL A 297 19.77 -7.73 5.00
N GLU A 298 20.85 -8.33 4.55
CA GLU A 298 20.85 -9.39 3.54
C GLU A 298 22.06 -10.29 3.78
N GLY A 299 21.89 -11.57 3.60
CA GLY A 299 22.98 -12.51 3.73
C GLY A 299 22.74 -13.83 3.02
N ILE A 300 23.82 -14.40 2.54
CA ILE A 300 23.90 -15.74 2.00
C ILE A 300 25.27 -16.33 2.37
N ASP A 301 25.29 -17.54 2.88
CA ASP A 301 26.45 -18.15 3.50
C ASP A 301 27.71 -18.10 2.62
N VAL A 302 27.56 -18.48 1.36
CA VAL A 302 28.66 -18.57 0.37
C VAL A 302 29.22 -17.19 -0.08
N PHE A 303 28.56 -16.08 0.24
CA PHE A 303 28.99 -14.77 -0.24
C PHE A 303 29.10 -13.72 0.87
N GLY A 304 28.52 -13.98 2.02
CA GLY A 304 28.59 -13.11 3.18
C GLY A 304 27.31 -12.34 3.46
N PHE A 305 27.43 -11.35 4.34
CA PHE A 305 26.34 -10.59 4.92
C PHE A 305 26.54 -9.10 4.67
N ARG A 306 25.44 -8.34 4.59
CA ARG A 306 25.43 -6.89 4.64
C ARG A 306 24.27 -6.36 5.50
N ALA A 307 24.53 -5.26 6.21
CA ALA A 307 23.52 -4.42 6.82
C ALA A 307 23.67 -3.00 6.28
N TYR A 308 22.58 -2.33 5.99
CA TYR A 308 22.65 -1.00 5.39
C TYR A 308 21.56 -0.07 5.90
N SER A 309 21.88 1.21 5.86
CA SER A 309 20.94 2.32 5.99
C SER A 309 20.98 3.11 4.70
N ARG A 310 19.83 3.36 4.11
CA ARG A 310 19.63 4.12 2.88
C ARG A 310 18.59 5.21 3.12
N PHE A 311 18.91 6.43 2.80
CA PHE A 311 17.98 7.56 2.91
C PHE A 311 17.70 8.14 1.53
N ASP A 312 16.55 7.81 0.95
CA ASP A 312 16.11 8.36 -0.33
C ASP A 312 15.50 9.74 -0.12
N VAL A 313 15.98 10.73 -0.87
CA VAL A 313 15.46 12.10 -0.91
C VAL A 313 15.06 12.44 -2.33
N VAL A 314 13.78 12.67 -2.55
CA VAL A 314 13.27 13.13 -3.84
C VAL A 314 13.27 14.66 -3.82
N THR A 315 14.23 15.26 -4.54
CA THR A 315 14.41 16.72 -4.59
C THR A 315 13.50 17.38 -5.63
N SER A 316 13.09 16.64 -6.63
CA SER A 316 12.16 17.09 -7.67
C SER A 316 11.54 15.88 -8.38
N PRO A 317 10.52 16.05 -9.23
CA PRO A 317 9.95 14.96 -10.03
C PRO A 317 10.98 14.25 -10.95
N ARG A 318 12.12 14.89 -11.22
CA ARG A 318 13.16 14.36 -12.09
C ARG A 318 14.38 13.84 -11.36
N TRP A 319 14.67 14.32 -10.15
CA TRP A 319 15.92 14.03 -9.46
C TRP A 319 15.69 13.47 -8.08
N SER A 320 16.44 12.43 -7.76
CA SER A 320 16.54 11.87 -6.42
C SER A 320 18.00 11.69 -6.02
N PHE A 321 18.25 11.68 -4.73
CA PHE A 321 19.55 11.43 -4.15
C PHE A 321 19.41 10.46 -2.98
N ALA A 322 20.35 9.51 -2.84
CA ALA A 322 20.35 8.58 -1.73
C ALA A 322 21.75 8.35 -1.18
N PRO A 323 22.09 8.91 0.00
CA PRO A 323 23.22 8.47 0.79
C PRO A 323 22.94 7.08 1.38
N ILE A 324 23.95 6.21 1.33
CA ILE A 324 23.89 4.84 1.84
C ILE A 324 25.13 4.58 2.69
N VAL A 325 24.91 4.04 3.87
CA VAL A 325 25.97 3.49 4.72
C VAL A 325 25.74 1.99 4.82
N GLU A 326 26.75 1.21 4.50
CA GLU A 326 26.67 -0.25 4.51
C GLU A 326 27.83 -0.84 5.30
N VAL A 327 27.56 -1.86 6.10
CA VAL A 327 28.54 -2.71 6.75
C VAL A 327 28.41 -4.11 6.15
N THR A 328 29.52 -4.68 5.67
CA THR A 328 29.44 -5.92 4.90
C THR A 328 30.68 -6.80 5.05
N THR A 329 30.46 -8.12 5.04
CA THR A 329 31.51 -9.13 4.86
C THR A 329 31.63 -9.62 3.41
N MET A 330 30.80 -9.10 2.50
CA MET A 330 30.88 -9.46 1.08
C MET A 330 32.20 -9.01 0.45
N PRO A 331 32.82 -9.79 -0.42
CA PRO A 331 32.49 -11.13 -0.87
C PRO A 331 33.17 -12.23 -0.01
N HIS A 332 32.49 -12.73 1.02
CA HIS A 332 32.95 -13.81 1.91
C HIS A 332 34.24 -13.49 2.69
N ALA A 333 34.43 -12.24 3.09
CA ALA A 333 35.60 -11.83 3.85
C ALA A 333 35.40 -12.04 5.37
N ASP A 334 36.49 -12.40 6.07
CA ASP A 334 36.46 -12.56 7.54
C ASP A 334 36.26 -11.24 8.28
N LYS A 335 36.68 -10.13 7.68
CA LYS A 335 36.55 -8.78 8.27
C LYS A 335 35.41 -8.03 7.62
N ALA A 336 34.55 -7.47 8.44
CA ALA A 336 33.56 -6.54 7.95
C ALA A 336 34.22 -5.27 7.38
N GLY A 337 33.71 -4.81 6.25
CA GLY A 337 34.06 -3.53 5.65
C GLY A 337 32.91 -2.53 5.81
N VAL A 338 33.25 -1.26 5.81
CA VAL A 338 32.30 -0.15 5.78
C VAL A 338 32.32 0.47 4.39
N ARG A 339 31.13 0.73 3.84
CA ARG A 339 30.93 1.40 2.56
C ARG A 339 30.14 2.68 2.75
N LEU A 340 30.62 3.77 2.17
CA LEU A 340 29.90 5.04 2.05
C LEU A 340 29.58 5.26 0.58
N ILE A 341 28.29 5.32 0.25
CA ILE A 341 27.82 5.33 -1.12
C ILE A 341 26.88 6.51 -1.31
N GLY A 342 27.02 7.21 -2.41
CA GLY A 342 26.06 8.19 -2.91
C GLY A 342 25.43 7.67 -4.18
N GLU A 343 24.12 7.86 -4.30
CA GLU A 343 23.35 7.50 -5.50
C GLU A 343 22.58 8.72 -6.00
N VAL A 344 22.59 8.95 -7.29
CA VAL A 344 21.81 10.00 -7.97
C VAL A 344 20.88 9.33 -8.97
N GLY A 345 19.59 9.56 -8.81
CA GLY A 345 18.55 9.09 -9.72
C GLY A 345 18.05 10.20 -10.63
N TRP A 346 17.84 9.88 -11.89
CA TRP A 346 17.25 10.74 -12.89
C TRP A 346 16.06 10.06 -13.55
N ASN A 347 14.86 10.63 -13.34
CA ASN A 347 13.64 10.24 -14.05
C ASN A 347 13.61 10.95 -15.40
N VAL A 348 13.86 10.21 -16.47
CA VAL A 348 13.92 10.72 -17.85
C VAL A 348 12.51 11.06 -18.38
N GLY A 349 11.47 10.44 -17.79
CA GLY A 349 10.08 10.55 -18.21
C GLY A 349 9.56 9.27 -18.86
N ASN A 350 8.26 9.22 -19.13
CA ASN A 350 7.58 8.07 -19.74
C ASN A 350 7.85 6.72 -19.06
N GLY A 351 8.13 6.75 -17.71
CA GLY A 351 8.44 5.56 -16.93
C GLY A 351 9.90 5.12 -16.96
N PHE A 352 10.76 5.80 -17.70
CA PHE A 352 12.18 5.46 -17.77
C PHE A 352 12.99 6.25 -16.75
N ALA A 353 13.82 5.55 -15.96
CA ALA A 353 14.70 6.14 -14.96
C ALA A 353 16.09 5.53 -15.04
N VAL A 354 17.10 6.32 -14.70
CA VAL A 354 18.51 5.94 -14.62
C VAL A 354 19.06 6.33 -13.26
N GLN A 355 19.94 5.51 -12.69
CA GLN A 355 20.61 5.81 -11.42
C GLN A 355 22.11 5.58 -11.58
N LEU A 356 22.88 6.52 -11.08
CA LEU A 356 24.33 6.44 -10.97
C LEU A 356 24.68 6.29 -9.49
N ARG A 357 25.60 5.38 -9.21
CA ARG A 357 26.11 5.10 -7.87
C ARG A 357 27.61 5.24 -7.84
N GLY A 358 28.11 5.87 -6.79
CA GLY A 358 29.55 5.95 -6.52
C GLY A 358 29.81 5.89 -5.02
N GLY A 359 30.95 5.33 -4.64
CA GLY A 359 31.26 5.20 -3.23
C GLY A 359 32.72 4.87 -2.97
N TYR A 360 33.05 4.85 -1.69
CA TYR A 360 34.33 4.41 -1.17
C TYR A 360 34.11 3.43 -0.03
N GLN A 361 34.91 2.39 0.01
CA GLN A 361 34.84 1.36 1.05
C GLN A 361 36.20 0.92 1.53
N ALA A 362 36.24 0.46 2.77
CA ALA A 362 37.45 -0.05 3.40
C ALA A 362 37.10 -1.15 4.42
N ARG A 363 38.03 -2.11 4.61
CA ARG A 363 38.01 -3.07 5.72
C ARG A 363 39.01 -2.71 6.81
N THR A 364 39.99 -1.90 6.46
CA THR A 364 41.02 -1.38 7.39
C THR A 364 41.25 0.09 7.10
N PHE A 365 41.87 0.81 8.03
CA PHE A 365 42.19 2.23 7.81
C PHE A 365 43.26 2.48 6.75
N SER A 366 44.09 1.46 6.46
CA SER A 366 45.20 1.58 5.51
C SER A 366 44.83 1.19 4.06
N ASP A 367 43.82 0.37 3.90
CA ASP A 367 43.44 -0.17 2.59
C ASP A 367 41.96 0.05 2.33
N GLY A 368 41.66 0.63 1.19
CA GLY A 368 40.30 0.86 0.73
C GLY A 368 40.30 1.10 -0.77
N GLY A 369 39.10 1.21 -1.35
CA GLY A 369 38.95 1.42 -2.77
C GLY A 369 37.61 2.01 -3.18
N PRO A 370 37.48 2.43 -4.43
CA PRO A 370 36.24 2.99 -4.97
C PRO A 370 35.22 1.92 -5.34
N SER A 371 33.97 2.34 -5.45
CA SER A 371 32.92 1.60 -6.13
C SER A 371 32.19 2.50 -7.13
N ALA A 372 31.69 1.89 -8.18
CA ALA A 372 30.85 2.55 -9.18
C ALA A 372 29.73 1.61 -9.60
N GLY A 373 28.56 2.15 -9.91
CA GLY A 373 27.42 1.38 -10.37
C GLY A 373 26.45 2.19 -11.21
N LEU A 374 25.66 1.48 -11.98
CA LEU A 374 24.64 2.02 -12.87
C LEU A 374 23.39 1.16 -12.74
N ALA A 375 22.22 1.81 -12.70
CA ALA A 375 20.94 1.14 -12.87
C ALA A 375 20.09 1.84 -13.93
N ALA A 376 19.23 1.06 -14.57
CA ALA A 376 18.18 1.57 -15.45
C ALA A 376 16.89 0.84 -15.14
N GLY A 377 15.77 1.54 -15.21
CA GLY A 377 14.44 0.99 -14.94
C GLY A 377 13.39 1.54 -15.90
N TYR A 378 12.38 0.72 -16.16
CA TYR A 378 11.21 1.10 -16.94
C TYR A 378 9.95 0.64 -16.22
N SER A 379 9.05 1.61 -15.94
CA SER A 379 7.74 1.37 -15.32
C SER A 379 6.63 1.49 -16.38
N PHE A 380 5.63 0.57 -16.32
CA PHE A 380 4.53 0.47 -17.29
C PHE A 380 3.24 -0.05 -16.63
#